data_5af858557f33678b05ea19585d18ef50
#
_entry.id   5af858557f33678b05ea19585d18ef50
#
_cell.length_a   1.000
_cell.length_b   1.000
_cell.length_c   1.000
_cell.angle_alpha   90.00
_cell.angle_beta   90.00
_cell.angle_gamma   90.00
#
_symmetry.space_group_name_H-M   'P 1'
#
loop_
_entity.id
_entity.type
_entity.pdbx_description
1 polymer ?
#
loop_
_entity_poly.entity_id
_entity_poly.type
_entity_poly.pdbx_seq_one_letter_code
_entity_poly.pdbx_strand_id
1 'polypeptide(L)'
;MTKLNFIVFCALSFVFGNNAAQANADTEARILSLIESYQLKARQLLRESVAINSGTMNFDGVKLVAEHLKEAYLEAGIETEWLPGDEFGRAGHLTAQIGTHGVKFVLIGHLDTVFSQESEFQAYQEVDEFHHKGPGITDMKGGNVIMLHVLKALKESGALQNMQVKVILTGDEEKSGKPLRAARAALIEAAKWADVAIGFEDGDSDPRTAVIARRGAISWTLSVKGRPAHSSQIFREGYGDGAIYEAARILNTFRERLASLPNLTFNPGLIVGGTESHIGEDANATAFGKANVIAQTVKVKGDLRALSPEQLSLAKSTMLAITQQNLALTSAELVFNEGYPPLAPTEGNKKLLALFNQISLELGYGTVEAVNPRNAGAADISFTSGHVLMAIDGLGLMGDGGHTIHETADMRTFEQNMKRAALLMYRVANSSNLIEP
;
A
#
# COMPACT_ATOMS: atom_id res chain seq x y z
N MET A 1 60.15 -1.23 -25.97
CA MET A 1 59.61 -1.56 -24.61
C MET A 1 58.13 -1.18 -24.45
N THR A 2 57.25 -1.54 -25.40
CA THR A 2 55.86 -1.02 -25.37
C THR A 2 54.76 -2.07 -25.69
N LYS A 3 55.08 -3.36 -25.65
CA LYS A 3 54.07 -4.43 -25.90
C LYS A 3 53.80 -5.38 -24.72
N LEU A 4 54.52 -5.23 -23.58
CA LEU A 4 54.34 -6.13 -22.42
C LEU A 4 53.29 -5.64 -21.40
N ASN A 5 53.00 -4.33 -21.36
CA ASN A 5 52.05 -3.77 -20.36
C ASN A 5 50.56 -3.93 -20.71
N PHE A 6 50.20 -4.21 -21.98
CA PHE A 6 48.82 -4.34 -22.41
C PHE A 6 48.20 -5.72 -22.08
N ILE A 7 49.02 -6.77 -22.04
CA ILE A 7 48.55 -8.15 -21.76
C ILE A 7 48.34 -8.36 -20.26
N VAL A 8 49.12 -7.70 -19.41
CA VAL A 8 48.94 -7.81 -17.93
C VAL A 8 47.69 -7.10 -17.47
N PHE A 9 47.26 -5.97 -18.08
CA PHE A 9 46.07 -5.24 -17.70
C PHE A 9 44.76 -5.99 -18.08
N CYS A 10 44.70 -6.64 -19.25
CA CYS A 10 43.58 -7.46 -19.67
C CYS A 10 43.43 -8.75 -18.82
N ALA A 11 44.54 -9.39 -18.45
CA ALA A 11 44.52 -10.61 -17.66
C ALA A 11 44.08 -10.33 -16.20
N LEU A 12 44.54 -9.22 -15.61
CA LEU A 12 44.12 -8.80 -14.27
C LEU A 12 42.60 -8.43 -14.23
N SER A 13 42.07 -7.72 -15.22
CA SER A 13 40.67 -7.38 -15.30
C SER A 13 39.75 -8.61 -15.41
N PHE A 14 40.19 -9.64 -16.14
CA PHE A 14 39.44 -10.91 -16.28
C PHE A 14 39.46 -11.74 -15.01
N VAL A 15 40.55 -11.76 -14.25
CA VAL A 15 40.68 -12.50 -12.99
C VAL A 15 39.86 -11.82 -11.88
N PHE A 16 39.87 -10.49 -11.81
CA PHE A 16 39.05 -9.76 -10.82
C PHE A 16 37.56 -9.82 -11.13
N GLY A 17 37.13 -9.77 -12.38
CA GLY A 17 35.75 -9.92 -12.81
C GLY A 17 35.17 -11.31 -12.48
N ASN A 18 35.95 -12.37 -12.74
CA ASN A 18 35.52 -13.75 -12.41
C ASN A 18 35.42 -13.98 -10.89
N ASN A 19 36.34 -13.42 -10.09
CA ASN A 19 36.30 -13.55 -8.63
C ASN A 19 35.11 -12.81 -8.02
N ALA A 20 34.75 -11.63 -8.52
CA ALA A 20 33.59 -10.88 -8.03
C ALA A 20 32.25 -11.59 -8.40
N ALA A 21 32.15 -12.10 -9.63
CA ALA A 21 30.96 -12.87 -10.05
C ALA A 21 30.79 -14.16 -9.23
N GLN A 22 31.88 -14.88 -8.95
CA GLN A 22 31.85 -16.08 -8.10
C GLN A 22 31.46 -15.72 -6.66
N ALA A 23 32.01 -14.67 -6.06
CA ALA A 23 31.70 -14.24 -4.72
C ALA A 23 30.20 -13.83 -4.58
N ASN A 24 29.63 -13.21 -5.61
CA ASN A 24 28.22 -12.89 -5.64
C ASN A 24 27.34 -14.16 -5.70
N ALA A 25 27.70 -15.14 -6.55
CA ALA A 25 26.99 -16.41 -6.65
C ALA A 25 27.04 -17.21 -5.33
N ASP A 26 28.18 -17.24 -4.67
CA ASP A 26 28.34 -17.90 -3.37
C ASP A 26 27.51 -17.23 -2.27
N THR A 27 27.39 -15.90 -2.30
CA THR A 27 26.55 -15.15 -1.36
C THR A 27 25.07 -15.39 -1.61
N GLU A 28 24.61 -15.40 -2.87
CA GLU A 28 23.23 -15.75 -3.23
C GLU A 28 22.86 -17.15 -2.78
N ALA A 29 23.74 -18.13 -3.05
CA ALA A 29 23.54 -19.52 -2.62
C ALA A 29 23.42 -19.63 -1.08
N ARG A 30 24.23 -18.87 -0.34
CA ARG A 30 24.17 -18.80 1.11
C ARG A 30 22.86 -18.17 1.59
N ILE A 31 22.40 -17.08 0.99
CA ILE A 31 21.10 -16.44 1.30
C ILE A 31 19.96 -17.47 1.15
N LEU A 32 19.92 -18.17 0.02
CA LEU A 32 18.90 -19.17 -0.26
C LEU A 32 18.88 -20.32 0.76
N SER A 33 20.08 -20.86 1.07
CA SER A 33 20.24 -21.94 2.07
C SER A 33 19.81 -21.49 3.48
N LEU A 34 20.10 -20.26 3.88
CA LEU A 34 19.66 -19.69 5.16
C LEU A 34 18.14 -19.63 5.21
N ILE A 35 17.48 -19.11 4.16
CA ILE A 35 16.01 -19.04 4.09
C ILE A 35 15.38 -20.43 4.20
N GLU A 36 15.93 -21.43 3.52
CA GLU A 36 15.46 -22.83 3.65
C GLU A 36 15.57 -23.33 5.10
N SER A 37 16.65 -22.99 5.79
CA SER A 37 16.88 -23.40 7.18
C SER A 37 15.91 -22.76 8.18
N TYR A 38 15.30 -21.61 7.84
CA TYR A 38 14.40 -20.86 8.74
C TYR A 38 12.95 -21.31 8.67
N GLN A 39 12.54 -22.10 7.69
CA GLN A 39 11.12 -22.36 7.37
C GLN A 39 10.29 -22.81 8.59
N LEU A 40 10.83 -23.68 9.41
CA LEU A 40 10.10 -24.17 10.59
C LEU A 40 9.83 -23.04 11.60
N LYS A 41 10.86 -22.24 11.91
CA LYS A 41 10.73 -21.11 12.84
C LYS A 41 9.83 -20.00 12.27
N ALA A 42 9.93 -19.74 10.98
CA ALA A 42 9.10 -18.76 10.30
C ALA A 42 7.61 -19.13 10.34
N ARG A 43 7.29 -20.40 10.07
CA ARG A 43 5.92 -20.91 10.18
C ARG A 43 5.39 -20.88 11.62
N GLN A 44 6.23 -21.15 12.61
CA GLN A 44 5.86 -21.01 14.02
C GLN A 44 5.56 -19.56 14.37
N LEU A 45 6.44 -18.61 14.01
CA LEU A 45 6.22 -17.17 14.24
C LEU A 45 4.94 -16.67 13.57
N LEU A 46 4.66 -17.12 12.34
CA LEU A 46 3.41 -16.80 11.64
C LEU A 46 2.19 -17.30 12.42
N ARG A 47 2.18 -18.57 12.84
CA ARG A 47 1.10 -19.16 13.62
C ARG A 47 0.83 -18.37 14.91
N GLU A 48 1.88 -18.03 15.63
CA GLU A 48 1.79 -17.28 16.89
C GLU A 48 1.30 -15.85 16.66
N SER A 49 1.79 -15.18 15.62
CA SER A 49 1.32 -13.85 15.23
C SER A 49 -0.16 -13.84 14.83
N VAL A 50 -0.61 -14.84 14.08
CA VAL A 50 -2.01 -14.97 13.65
C VAL A 50 -2.95 -15.22 14.84
N ALA A 51 -2.48 -15.94 15.86
CA ALA A 51 -3.27 -16.20 17.08
C ALA A 51 -3.50 -14.96 17.96
N ILE A 52 -2.80 -13.86 17.71
CA ILE A 52 -3.00 -12.58 18.41
C ILE A 52 -4.00 -11.75 17.61
N ASN A 53 -5.18 -11.45 18.18
CA ASN A 53 -6.10 -10.51 17.54
C ASN A 53 -5.49 -9.10 17.53
N SER A 54 -5.33 -8.53 16.35
CA SER A 54 -4.79 -7.18 16.13
C SER A 54 -5.72 -6.32 15.26
N GLY A 55 -7.03 -6.46 15.39
CA GLY A 55 -7.95 -5.52 14.74
C GLY A 55 -7.54 -4.07 15.06
N THR A 56 -7.58 -3.16 14.10
CA THR A 56 -7.01 -1.79 14.24
C THR A 56 -7.43 -1.08 15.52
N MET A 57 -8.69 -1.29 15.97
CA MET A 57 -9.19 -0.65 17.18
C MET A 57 -8.91 -1.43 18.47
N ASN A 58 -8.30 -2.60 18.38
CA ASN A 58 -7.76 -3.36 19.50
C ASN A 58 -6.30 -2.93 19.76
N PHE A 59 -6.09 -1.76 20.36
CA PHE A 59 -4.76 -1.18 20.56
C PHE A 59 -3.80 -2.08 21.34
N ASP A 60 -4.32 -2.80 22.33
CA ASP A 60 -3.51 -3.75 23.11
C ASP A 60 -3.08 -4.94 22.25
N GLY A 61 -3.95 -5.44 21.39
CA GLY A 61 -3.62 -6.52 20.46
C GLY A 61 -2.60 -6.11 19.40
N VAL A 62 -2.71 -4.91 18.84
CA VAL A 62 -1.71 -4.36 17.92
C VAL A 62 -0.34 -4.24 18.59
N LYS A 63 -0.29 -3.75 19.85
CA LYS A 63 0.95 -3.70 20.64
C LYS A 63 1.50 -5.10 20.91
N LEU A 64 0.64 -6.07 21.23
CA LEU A 64 1.07 -7.44 21.52
C LEU A 64 1.71 -8.10 20.29
N VAL A 65 1.15 -7.90 19.08
CA VAL A 65 1.79 -8.35 17.83
C VAL A 65 3.14 -7.65 17.62
N ALA A 66 3.21 -6.35 17.90
CA ALA A 66 4.46 -5.59 17.81
C ALA A 66 5.53 -6.12 18.79
N GLU A 67 5.16 -6.42 20.04
CA GLU A 67 6.07 -7.00 21.04
C GLU A 67 6.55 -8.39 20.62
N HIS A 68 5.64 -9.22 20.10
CA HIS A 68 5.99 -10.54 19.59
C HIS A 68 6.97 -10.47 18.41
N LEU A 69 6.76 -9.58 17.45
CA LEU A 69 7.70 -9.35 16.37
C LEU A 69 9.02 -8.74 16.87
N LYS A 70 8.97 -7.81 17.83
CA LYS A 70 10.16 -7.21 18.44
C LYS A 70 11.08 -8.27 19.06
N GLU A 71 10.54 -9.27 19.73
CA GLU A 71 11.33 -10.38 20.27
C GLU A 71 12.02 -11.15 19.14
N ALA A 72 11.32 -11.46 18.06
CA ALA A 72 11.88 -12.14 16.91
C ALA A 72 12.92 -11.30 16.14
N TYR A 73 12.73 -9.98 16.03
CA TYR A 73 13.75 -9.05 15.52
C TYR A 73 15.00 -9.03 16.42
N LEU A 74 14.82 -9.00 17.74
CA LEU A 74 15.93 -9.01 18.70
C LEU A 74 16.73 -10.33 18.61
N GLU A 75 16.06 -11.48 18.46
CA GLU A 75 16.73 -12.78 18.23
C GLU A 75 17.57 -12.78 16.93
N ALA A 76 17.10 -12.05 15.90
CA ALA A 76 17.89 -11.81 14.69
C ALA A 76 18.99 -10.76 14.89
N GLY A 77 19.12 -10.19 16.09
CA GLY A 77 20.07 -9.12 16.44
C GLY A 77 19.75 -7.81 15.74
N ILE A 78 18.47 -7.50 15.54
CA ILE A 78 17.96 -6.25 14.97
C ILE A 78 17.18 -5.52 16.06
N GLU A 79 17.62 -4.32 16.42
CA GLU A 79 16.91 -3.48 17.38
C GLU A 79 15.70 -2.81 16.74
N THR A 80 14.63 -2.69 17.52
CA THR A 80 13.38 -2.06 17.11
C THR A 80 12.98 -0.95 18.07
N GLU A 81 12.19 -0.01 17.58
CA GLU A 81 11.61 1.09 18.34
C GLU A 81 10.10 1.13 18.17
N TRP A 82 9.37 1.32 19.28
CA TRP A 82 7.93 1.56 19.25
C TRP A 82 7.63 3.05 19.19
N LEU A 83 6.88 3.49 18.19
CA LEU A 83 6.40 4.85 18.05
C LEU A 83 4.94 4.92 18.52
N PRO A 84 4.62 5.61 19.62
CA PRO A 84 3.26 5.71 20.15
C PRO A 84 2.30 6.40 19.17
N GLY A 85 1.04 5.96 19.15
CA GLY A 85 0.01 6.46 18.24
C GLY A 85 -0.97 7.47 18.84
N ASP A 86 -0.69 8.02 20.02
CA ASP A 86 -1.61 8.92 20.73
C ASP A 86 -1.99 10.16 19.91
N GLU A 87 -1.03 10.74 19.15
CA GLU A 87 -1.27 11.93 18.33
C GLU A 87 -2.28 11.72 17.20
N PHE A 88 -2.46 10.48 16.75
CA PHE A 88 -3.39 10.13 15.67
C PHE A 88 -4.48 9.13 16.11
N GLY A 89 -4.59 8.87 17.41
CA GLY A 89 -5.65 8.06 18.02
C GLY A 89 -5.60 6.57 17.63
N ARG A 90 -4.41 5.98 17.59
CA ARG A 90 -4.16 4.55 17.28
C ARG A 90 -3.12 3.96 18.23
N ALA A 91 -2.83 2.66 18.08
CA ALA A 91 -1.85 2.00 18.92
C ALA A 91 -0.42 2.55 18.73
N GLY A 92 0.00 2.73 17.49
CA GLY A 92 1.34 3.18 17.14
C GLY A 92 1.98 2.30 16.07
N HIS A 93 3.31 2.44 15.88
CA HIS A 93 4.07 1.75 14.84
C HIS A 93 5.31 1.07 15.42
N LEU A 94 5.74 -0.04 14.81
CA LEU A 94 7.03 -0.67 15.11
C LEU A 94 8.02 -0.32 14.00
N THR A 95 9.22 0.15 14.38
CA THR A 95 10.27 0.50 13.43
C THR A 95 11.57 -0.21 13.75
N ALA A 96 12.39 -0.43 12.73
CA ALA A 96 13.75 -0.92 12.88
C ALA A 96 14.70 -0.23 11.89
N GLN A 97 15.99 -0.22 12.23
CA GLN A 97 17.03 0.25 11.32
C GLN A 97 18.23 -0.68 11.40
N ILE A 98 18.79 -1.08 10.25
CA ILE A 98 19.95 -1.95 10.15
C ILE A 98 20.81 -1.55 8.95
N GLY A 99 22.14 -1.80 9.06
CA GLY A 99 23.12 -1.41 8.05
C GLY A 99 23.52 0.06 8.15
N THR A 100 24.66 0.42 7.59
CA THR A 100 25.26 1.75 7.74
C THR A 100 25.77 2.38 6.44
N HIS A 101 25.87 1.61 5.37
CA HIS A 101 26.42 2.04 4.08
C HIS A 101 25.64 1.44 2.91
N GLY A 102 25.80 2.03 1.73
CA GLY A 102 25.20 1.54 0.50
C GLY A 102 23.78 2.01 0.27
N VAL A 103 23.06 1.25 -0.52
CA VAL A 103 21.68 1.54 -0.96
C VAL A 103 20.70 1.58 0.20
N LYS A 104 19.83 2.54 0.21
CA LYS A 104 18.84 2.76 1.26
C LYS A 104 17.49 2.17 0.90
N PHE A 105 17.05 1.19 1.67
CA PHE A 105 15.74 0.56 1.52
C PHE A 105 14.79 1.00 2.64
N VAL A 106 13.54 1.22 2.30
CA VAL A 106 12.44 1.20 3.27
C VAL A 106 11.57 -0.02 3.00
N LEU A 107 11.40 -0.87 4.02
CA LEU A 107 10.52 -2.02 4.01
C LEU A 107 9.25 -1.67 4.77
N ILE A 108 8.09 -1.97 4.17
CA ILE A 108 6.80 -1.48 4.63
C ILE A 108 5.87 -2.66 4.87
N GLY A 109 5.21 -2.64 6.02
CA GLY A 109 4.15 -3.55 6.40
C GLY A 109 3.24 -2.94 7.46
N HIS A 110 2.26 -3.70 7.93
CA HIS A 110 1.39 -3.28 9.01
C HIS A 110 1.11 -4.39 10.03
N LEU A 111 0.73 -3.98 11.24
CA LEU A 111 0.52 -4.85 12.41
C LEU A 111 -0.96 -5.18 12.62
N ASP A 112 -1.82 -4.27 12.18
CA ASP A 112 -3.26 -4.36 12.37
C ASP A 112 -3.94 -5.24 11.33
N THR A 113 -5.21 -5.54 11.54
CA THR A 113 -6.07 -6.29 10.64
C THR A 113 -7.48 -5.73 10.68
N VAL A 114 -8.32 -6.08 9.71
CA VAL A 114 -9.75 -5.72 9.69
C VAL A 114 -10.59 -6.45 10.76
N PHE A 115 -10.06 -7.51 11.38
CA PHE A 115 -10.82 -8.39 12.26
C PHE A 115 -10.89 -7.88 13.70
N SER A 116 -12.07 -7.41 14.12
CA SER A 116 -12.30 -6.96 15.50
C SER A 116 -12.22 -8.12 16.51
N GLN A 117 -12.18 -7.80 17.81
CA GLN A 117 -12.20 -8.79 18.89
C GLN A 117 -13.49 -9.62 18.92
N GLU A 118 -14.59 -9.06 18.40
CA GLU A 118 -15.91 -9.71 18.33
C GLU A 118 -16.04 -10.63 17.11
N SER A 119 -15.08 -10.63 16.19
CA SER A 119 -15.08 -11.53 15.04
C SER A 119 -15.03 -12.99 15.48
N GLU A 120 -15.81 -13.84 14.87
CA GLU A 120 -15.73 -15.29 15.07
C GLU A 120 -14.46 -15.91 14.43
N PHE A 121 -13.80 -15.15 13.57
CA PHE A 121 -12.57 -15.56 12.87
C PHE A 121 -11.34 -15.15 13.67
N GLN A 122 -10.87 -16.01 14.58
CA GLN A 122 -9.77 -15.73 15.51
C GLN A 122 -8.63 -16.75 15.46
N ALA A 123 -8.86 -17.93 14.90
CA ALA A 123 -7.93 -19.05 15.04
C ALA A 123 -7.12 -19.30 13.77
N TYR A 124 -5.82 -19.57 13.95
CA TYR A 124 -5.00 -20.17 12.92
C TYR A 124 -5.40 -21.63 12.73
N GLN A 125 -5.55 -22.08 11.48
CA GLN A 125 -5.94 -23.45 11.11
C GLN A 125 -5.10 -23.90 9.91
N GLU A 126 -4.53 -25.08 10.00
CA GLU A 126 -3.96 -25.80 8.87
C GLU A 126 -5.10 -26.55 8.16
N VAL A 127 -5.47 -26.09 6.97
CA VAL A 127 -6.52 -26.73 6.17
C VAL A 127 -5.96 -27.97 5.48
N ASP A 128 -4.77 -27.84 4.89
CA ASP A 128 -3.95 -28.92 4.34
C ASP A 128 -2.46 -28.50 4.36
N GLU A 129 -1.60 -29.26 3.69
CA GLU A 129 -0.14 -29.04 3.66
C GLU A 129 0.23 -27.64 3.13
N PHE A 130 -0.57 -27.09 2.20
CA PHE A 130 -0.26 -25.84 1.49
C PHE A 130 -1.18 -24.69 1.85
N HIS A 131 -2.35 -24.95 2.42
CA HIS A 131 -3.33 -23.92 2.71
C HIS A 131 -3.55 -23.78 4.21
N HIS A 132 -3.24 -22.58 4.71
CA HIS A 132 -3.42 -22.23 6.10
C HIS A 132 -4.34 -21.02 6.21
N LYS A 133 -5.23 -21.03 7.21
CA LYS A 133 -6.29 -20.06 7.41
C LYS A 133 -6.10 -19.30 8.72
N GLY A 134 -6.41 -18.01 8.72
CA GLY A 134 -6.38 -17.22 9.97
C GLY A 134 -6.43 -15.73 9.73
N PRO A 135 -6.87 -14.93 10.73
CA PRO A 135 -7.05 -13.49 10.59
C PRO A 135 -5.73 -12.75 10.35
N GLY A 136 -5.67 -12.05 9.21
CA GLY A 136 -4.47 -11.31 8.81
C GLY A 136 -3.30 -12.21 8.39
N ILE A 137 -3.54 -13.47 8.02
CA ILE A 137 -2.48 -14.41 7.64
C ILE A 137 -1.79 -13.95 6.35
N THR A 138 -2.54 -13.43 5.38
CA THR A 138 -2.01 -12.82 4.15
C THR A 138 -1.90 -11.31 4.27
N ASP A 139 -2.80 -10.67 4.97
CA ASP A 139 -2.95 -9.23 5.10
C ASP A 139 -2.78 -8.77 6.56
N MET A 140 -1.52 -8.45 7.03
CA MET A 140 -0.30 -8.88 6.33
C MET A 140 0.72 -9.48 7.29
N LYS A 141 0.28 -10.29 8.28
CA LYS A 141 1.18 -10.93 9.27
C LYS A 141 2.22 -11.84 8.60
N GLY A 142 1.82 -12.54 7.52
CA GLY A 142 2.73 -13.34 6.71
C GLY A 142 3.82 -12.51 6.05
N GLY A 143 3.47 -11.34 5.52
CA GLY A 143 4.42 -10.38 4.96
C GLY A 143 5.44 -9.88 5.99
N ASN A 144 5.01 -9.59 7.21
CA ASN A 144 5.90 -9.18 8.31
C ASN A 144 6.91 -10.28 8.67
N VAL A 145 6.48 -11.54 8.67
CA VAL A 145 7.37 -12.68 8.94
C VAL A 145 8.34 -12.91 7.78
N ILE A 146 7.90 -12.79 6.54
CA ILE A 146 8.76 -12.82 5.35
C ILE A 146 9.84 -11.75 5.45
N MET A 147 9.46 -10.50 5.71
CA MET A 147 10.36 -9.35 5.85
C MET A 147 11.47 -9.59 6.89
N LEU A 148 11.10 -10.06 8.08
CA LEU A 148 12.06 -10.39 9.14
C LEU A 148 13.08 -11.44 8.69
N HIS A 149 12.62 -12.55 8.08
CA HIS A 149 13.50 -13.63 7.68
C HIS A 149 14.37 -13.28 6.47
N VAL A 150 13.91 -12.40 5.58
CA VAL A 150 14.72 -11.77 4.54
C VAL A 150 15.87 -10.98 5.16
N LEU A 151 15.58 -10.11 6.11
CA LEU A 151 16.62 -9.30 6.80
C LEU A 151 17.60 -10.18 7.56
N LYS A 152 17.13 -11.22 8.23
CA LYS A 152 17.96 -12.18 8.93
C LYS A 152 18.91 -12.90 7.98
N ALA A 153 18.43 -13.38 6.84
CA ALA A 153 19.25 -14.06 5.83
C ALA A 153 20.30 -13.12 5.22
N LEU A 154 19.93 -11.89 4.89
CA LEU A 154 20.86 -10.86 4.40
C LEU A 154 21.94 -10.51 5.44
N LYS A 155 21.57 -10.46 6.71
CA LYS A 155 22.54 -10.22 7.80
C LYS A 155 23.50 -11.38 7.98
N GLU A 156 23.01 -12.60 8.12
CA GLU A 156 23.82 -13.78 8.41
C GLU A 156 24.69 -14.22 7.20
N SER A 157 24.27 -13.87 5.97
CA SER A 157 25.10 -14.08 4.78
C SER A 157 26.20 -13.04 4.62
N GLY A 158 26.16 -11.93 5.37
CA GLY A 158 27.06 -10.80 5.20
C GLY A 158 26.64 -9.81 4.08
N ALA A 159 25.48 -10.01 3.46
CA ALA A 159 24.99 -9.19 2.35
C ALA A 159 24.60 -7.76 2.74
N LEU A 160 24.41 -7.48 4.03
CA LEU A 160 24.06 -6.13 4.53
C LEU A 160 25.19 -5.09 4.41
N GLN A 161 26.39 -5.47 3.98
CA GLN A 161 27.53 -4.53 3.90
C GLN A 161 27.30 -3.37 2.93
N ASN A 162 26.45 -3.58 1.90
CA ASN A 162 26.17 -2.61 0.84
C ASN A 162 24.73 -2.06 0.89
N MET A 163 24.06 -2.17 2.04
CA MET A 163 22.70 -1.66 2.18
C MET A 163 22.42 -1.10 3.58
N GLN A 164 21.51 -0.16 3.61
CA GLN A 164 20.89 0.37 4.81
C GLN A 164 19.40 0.12 4.71
N VAL A 165 18.78 -0.35 5.76
CA VAL A 165 17.37 -0.71 5.74
C VAL A 165 16.65 -0.05 6.91
N LYS A 166 15.53 0.61 6.63
CA LYS A 166 14.51 0.98 7.61
C LYS A 166 13.30 0.09 7.42
N VAL A 167 12.75 -0.38 8.52
CA VAL A 167 11.47 -1.09 8.57
C VAL A 167 10.44 -0.19 9.19
N ILE A 168 9.26 -0.10 8.60
CA ILE A 168 8.08 0.59 9.14
C ILE A 168 6.92 -0.39 9.11
N LEU A 169 6.46 -0.80 10.29
CA LEU A 169 5.23 -1.58 10.46
C LEU A 169 4.18 -0.68 11.11
N THR A 170 3.24 -0.21 10.34
CA THR A 170 2.17 0.66 10.84
C THR A 170 1.12 -0.16 11.62
N GLY A 171 0.51 0.43 12.62
CA GLY A 171 -0.54 -0.24 13.40
C GLY A 171 -1.93 0.30 13.10
N ASP A 172 -2.11 0.86 11.90
CA ASP A 172 -3.36 1.52 11.51
C ASP A 172 -3.54 1.61 9.98
N GLU A 173 -3.02 0.64 9.23
CA GLU A 173 -3.21 0.60 7.78
C GLU A 173 -4.67 0.46 7.43
N GLU A 174 -5.34 -0.51 8.02
CA GLU A 174 -6.73 -0.91 7.77
C GLU A 174 -7.76 0.16 8.16
N LYS A 175 -7.40 0.97 9.14
CA LYS A 175 -8.22 2.10 9.58
C LYS A 175 -7.34 3.23 10.08
N SER A 176 -6.84 4.03 9.14
CA SER A 176 -5.87 5.09 9.42
C SER A 176 -6.31 6.05 10.52
N GLY A 177 -5.36 6.40 11.39
CA GLY A 177 -5.52 7.41 12.42
C GLY A 177 -5.67 8.82 11.86
N LYS A 178 -6.08 9.75 12.71
CA LYS A 178 -6.30 11.15 12.31
C LYS A 178 -5.58 12.10 13.25
N PRO A 179 -4.94 13.15 12.73
CA PRO A 179 -4.79 13.48 11.31
C PRO A 179 -3.89 12.50 10.56
N LEU A 180 -4.24 12.15 9.31
CA LEU A 180 -3.52 11.16 8.50
C LEU A 180 -2.02 11.50 8.33
N ARG A 181 -1.70 12.79 8.22
CA ARG A 181 -0.30 13.26 8.14
C ARG A 181 0.54 12.88 9.37
N ALA A 182 -0.06 12.82 10.57
CA ALA A 182 0.63 12.37 11.78
C ALA A 182 0.79 10.85 11.77
N ALA A 183 -0.28 10.12 11.40
CA ALA A 183 -0.26 8.67 11.29
C ALA A 183 0.76 8.14 10.26
N ARG A 184 1.07 8.88 9.23
CA ARG A 184 2.03 8.48 8.17
C ARG A 184 3.36 9.23 8.22
N ALA A 185 3.59 10.07 9.24
CA ALA A 185 4.81 10.89 9.33
C ALA A 185 6.09 10.04 9.32
N ALA A 186 6.15 8.98 10.14
CA ALA A 186 7.32 8.10 10.22
C ALA A 186 7.62 7.41 8.88
N LEU A 187 6.57 6.90 8.20
CA LEU A 187 6.69 6.27 6.90
C LEU A 187 7.19 7.26 5.82
N ILE A 188 6.62 8.46 5.78
CA ILE A 188 7.02 9.50 4.82
C ILE A 188 8.48 9.93 5.06
N GLU A 189 8.91 10.11 6.29
CA GLU A 189 10.31 10.44 6.61
C GLU A 189 11.27 9.29 6.26
N ALA A 190 10.86 8.04 6.45
CA ALA A 190 11.63 6.90 5.99
C ALA A 190 11.71 6.83 4.46
N ALA A 191 10.62 7.15 3.75
CA ALA A 191 10.59 7.21 2.30
C ALA A 191 11.50 8.32 1.73
N LYS A 192 11.50 9.51 2.33
CA LYS A 192 12.41 10.61 1.94
C LYS A 192 13.89 10.27 2.10
N TRP A 193 14.20 9.39 3.04
CA TRP A 193 15.55 8.93 3.28
C TRP A 193 15.96 7.79 2.32
N ALA A 194 15.01 6.98 1.85
CA ALA A 194 15.25 5.76 1.09
C ALA A 194 15.44 6.02 -0.42
N ASP A 195 16.20 5.14 -1.07
CA ASP A 195 16.33 5.06 -2.52
C ASP A 195 15.25 4.12 -3.11
N VAL A 196 14.92 3.03 -2.38
CA VAL A 196 14.03 1.96 -2.81
C VAL A 196 13.00 1.65 -1.72
N ALA A 197 11.73 1.50 -2.10
CA ALA A 197 10.66 1.03 -1.23
C ALA A 197 10.21 -0.38 -1.63
N ILE A 198 10.05 -1.26 -0.64
CA ILE A 198 9.51 -2.61 -0.82
C ILE A 198 8.38 -2.84 0.17
N GLY A 199 7.18 -3.15 -0.35
CA GLY A 199 6.01 -3.53 0.43
C GLY A 199 5.84 -5.05 0.47
N PHE A 200 5.31 -5.54 1.57
CA PHE A 200 5.11 -6.97 1.81
C PHE A 200 3.63 -7.33 1.97
N GLU A 201 2.76 -6.60 1.24
CA GLU A 201 1.34 -6.95 1.07
C GLU A 201 1.17 -8.24 0.25
N ASP A 202 -0.03 -8.82 0.24
CA ASP A 202 -0.36 -10.03 -0.53
C ASP A 202 -0.57 -9.79 -2.04
N GLY A 203 -0.50 -8.54 -2.50
CA GLY A 203 -0.63 -8.14 -3.91
C GLY A 203 -2.06 -8.24 -4.44
N ASP A 204 -2.29 -9.08 -5.44
CA ASP A 204 -3.60 -9.52 -5.92
C ASP A 204 -3.77 -11.03 -5.77
N SER A 205 -3.03 -11.62 -4.83
CA SER A 205 -3.06 -13.04 -4.46
C SER A 205 -2.51 -14.00 -5.53
N ASP A 206 -1.94 -13.49 -6.62
CA ASP A 206 -1.32 -14.30 -7.69
C ASP A 206 0.21 -14.24 -7.59
N PRO A 207 0.92 -15.35 -7.33
CA PRO A 207 2.38 -15.37 -7.24
C PRO A 207 3.11 -15.07 -8.55
N ARG A 208 2.37 -14.93 -9.66
CA ARG A 208 2.87 -14.53 -10.98
C ARG A 208 2.77 -13.02 -11.21
N THR A 209 2.42 -12.27 -10.18
CA THR A 209 2.29 -10.81 -10.27
C THR A 209 3.05 -10.11 -9.15
N ALA A 210 3.33 -8.81 -9.34
CA ALA A 210 3.78 -7.89 -8.31
C ALA A 210 3.23 -6.49 -8.55
N VAL A 211 3.09 -5.71 -7.51
CA VAL A 211 2.46 -4.40 -7.57
C VAL A 211 3.53 -3.32 -7.78
N ILE A 212 3.44 -2.62 -8.92
CA ILE A 212 4.30 -1.46 -9.25
C ILE A 212 3.52 -0.16 -9.35
N ALA A 213 2.21 -0.24 -9.13
CA ALA A 213 1.31 0.89 -9.18
C ALA A 213 0.09 0.63 -8.30
N ARG A 214 -0.31 1.62 -7.51
CA ARG A 214 -1.54 1.61 -6.72
C ARG A 214 -2.33 2.87 -6.99
N ARG A 215 -3.64 2.75 -7.23
CA ARG A 215 -4.48 3.94 -7.36
C ARG A 215 -4.67 4.56 -5.99
N GLY A 216 -4.42 5.87 -5.89
CA GLY A 216 -4.74 6.65 -4.70
C GLY A 216 -6.23 6.54 -4.38
N ALA A 217 -6.59 6.67 -3.11
CA ALA A 217 -7.95 6.60 -2.62
C ALA A 217 -8.26 7.78 -1.70
N ILE A 218 -9.08 8.71 -2.19
CA ILE A 218 -9.54 9.86 -1.41
C ILE A 218 -11.06 9.93 -1.44
N SER A 219 -11.69 10.48 -0.41
CA SER A 219 -13.11 10.74 -0.40
C SER A 219 -13.44 12.19 -0.74
N TRP A 220 -14.65 12.42 -1.25
CA TRP A 220 -15.16 13.76 -1.50
C TRP A 220 -16.60 13.91 -1.03
N THR A 221 -16.97 15.15 -0.71
CA THR A 221 -18.32 15.53 -0.33
C THR A 221 -18.77 16.72 -1.16
N LEU A 222 -19.87 16.58 -1.88
CA LEU A 222 -20.54 17.65 -2.59
C LEU A 222 -21.76 18.08 -1.77
N SER A 223 -21.84 19.35 -1.45
CA SER A 223 -22.99 19.99 -0.79
C SER A 223 -23.63 21.01 -1.72
N VAL A 224 -24.90 20.83 -2.05
CA VAL A 224 -25.65 21.69 -2.95
C VAL A 224 -26.79 22.36 -2.22
N LYS A 225 -27.00 23.65 -2.51
CA LYS A 225 -28.12 24.44 -1.98
C LYS A 225 -28.95 25.02 -3.14
N GLY A 226 -30.23 25.09 -2.95
CA GLY A 226 -31.19 25.74 -3.84
C GLY A 226 -32.17 26.60 -3.07
N ARG A 227 -32.94 27.43 -3.75
CA ARG A 227 -33.99 28.25 -3.16
C ARG A 227 -35.26 27.44 -2.95
N PRO A 228 -35.77 27.26 -1.73
CA PRO A 228 -37.04 26.57 -1.51
C PRO A 228 -38.23 27.43 -1.92
N ALA A 229 -39.22 26.80 -2.57
CA ALA A 229 -40.48 27.43 -2.92
C ALA A 229 -41.51 26.32 -3.24
N HIS A 230 -42.79 26.71 -3.47
CA HIS A 230 -43.80 25.76 -3.98
C HIS A 230 -43.37 25.23 -5.36
N SER A 231 -43.54 23.96 -5.62
CA SER A 231 -43.04 23.28 -6.86
C SER A 231 -43.62 23.90 -8.15
N SER A 232 -44.78 24.51 -8.13
CA SER A 232 -45.33 25.24 -9.28
C SER A 232 -44.50 26.46 -9.73
N GLN A 233 -43.53 26.88 -8.94
CA GLN A 233 -42.69 28.04 -9.22
C GLN A 233 -41.32 27.62 -9.84
N ILE A 234 -41.02 26.32 -9.91
CA ILE A 234 -39.75 25.83 -10.43
C ILE A 234 -39.52 26.31 -11.85
N PHE A 235 -38.23 26.58 -12.21
CA PHE A 235 -37.78 27.14 -13.48
C PHE A 235 -38.24 28.56 -13.81
N ARG A 236 -38.94 29.22 -12.91
CA ARG A 236 -39.31 30.62 -13.08
C ARG A 236 -38.19 31.56 -12.63
N GLU A 237 -38.11 32.71 -13.27
CA GLU A 237 -37.22 33.78 -12.83
C GLU A 237 -37.46 34.07 -11.32
N GLY A 238 -36.35 34.17 -10.55
CA GLY A 238 -36.40 34.39 -9.10
C GLY A 238 -36.65 33.14 -8.25
N TYR A 239 -36.85 31.95 -8.81
CA TYR A 239 -37.04 30.69 -8.07
C TYR A 239 -35.97 29.65 -8.38
N GLY A 240 -35.48 29.54 -9.64
CA GLY A 240 -34.42 28.64 -10.04
C GLY A 240 -34.82 27.17 -10.15
N ASP A 241 -33.81 26.30 -10.27
CA ASP A 241 -33.99 24.87 -10.61
C ASP A 241 -33.96 23.97 -9.36
N GLY A 242 -33.52 24.49 -8.22
CA GLY A 242 -33.42 23.74 -6.97
C GLY A 242 -32.18 22.83 -6.88
N ALA A 243 -31.88 22.39 -5.66
CA ALA A 243 -30.65 21.69 -5.34
C ALA A 243 -30.52 20.31 -6.04
N ILE A 244 -31.64 19.61 -6.29
CA ILE A 244 -31.59 18.26 -6.92
C ILE A 244 -31.16 18.36 -8.39
N TYR A 245 -31.69 19.29 -9.16
CA TYR A 245 -31.26 19.48 -10.54
C TYR A 245 -29.81 19.93 -10.65
N GLU A 246 -29.36 20.81 -9.75
CA GLU A 246 -27.95 21.24 -9.72
C GLU A 246 -27.02 20.07 -9.37
N ALA A 247 -27.35 19.25 -8.39
CA ALA A 247 -26.57 18.08 -8.04
C ALA A 247 -26.50 17.08 -9.23
N ALA A 248 -27.64 16.84 -9.91
CA ALA A 248 -27.70 15.97 -11.09
C ALA A 248 -26.83 16.48 -12.23
N ARG A 249 -26.88 17.82 -12.52
CA ARG A 249 -26.01 18.45 -13.52
C ARG A 249 -24.54 18.25 -13.21
N ILE A 250 -24.13 18.55 -11.95
CA ILE A 250 -22.73 18.43 -11.52
C ILE A 250 -22.25 16.99 -11.68
N LEU A 251 -22.98 16.01 -11.14
CA LEU A 251 -22.61 14.60 -11.21
C LEU A 251 -22.53 14.08 -12.66
N ASN A 252 -23.51 14.44 -13.50
CA ASN A 252 -23.46 14.05 -14.89
C ASN A 252 -22.29 14.69 -15.63
N THR A 253 -21.98 15.96 -15.36
CA THR A 253 -20.84 16.65 -15.97
C THR A 253 -19.51 16.05 -15.50
N PHE A 254 -19.39 15.62 -14.24
CA PHE A 254 -18.21 14.84 -13.78
C PHE A 254 -18.04 13.59 -14.67
N ARG A 255 -19.10 12.80 -14.85
CA ARG A 255 -19.10 11.60 -15.67
C ARG A 255 -18.67 11.89 -17.11
N GLU A 256 -19.26 12.90 -17.74
CA GLU A 256 -18.97 13.27 -19.13
C GLU A 256 -17.51 13.72 -19.35
N ARG A 257 -16.94 14.44 -18.37
CA ARG A 257 -15.60 15.01 -18.51
C ARG A 257 -14.48 14.07 -18.09
N LEU A 258 -14.73 13.13 -17.18
CA LEU A 258 -13.67 12.37 -16.51
C LEU A 258 -13.76 10.85 -16.73
N ALA A 259 -14.93 10.28 -17.08
CA ALA A 259 -15.11 8.83 -17.10
C ALA A 259 -14.30 8.10 -18.19
N SER A 260 -13.87 8.81 -19.23
CA SER A 260 -13.04 8.25 -20.31
C SER A 260 -11.55 8.17 -19.97
N LEU A 261 -11.10 8.78 -18.85
CA LEU A 261 -9.69 8.76 -18.45
C LEU A 261 -9.31 7.36 -17.93
N PRO A 262 -8.25 6.73 -18.48
CA PRO A 262 -7.84 5.40 -18.09
C PRO A 262 -7.50 5.34 -16.59
N ASN A 263 -7.92 4.27 -15.92
CA ASN A 263 -7.65 4.01 -14.49
C ASN A 263 -8.18 5.06 -13.49
N LEU A 264 -8.83 6.13 -13.95
CA LEU A 264 -9.55 7.06 -13.08
C LEU A 264 -10.94 6.47 -12.76
N THR A 265 -11.29 6.48 -11.47
CA THR A 265 -12.65 6.18 -11.02
C THR A 265 -13.09 7.19 -9.98
N PHE A 266 -14.35 7.57 -10.04
CA PHE A 266 -14.98 8.42 -9.03
C PHE A 266 -16.44 7.97 -8.90
N ASN A 267 -16.79 7.58 -7.69
CA ASN A 267 -18.10 6.98 -7.42
C ASN A 267 -18.90 7.86 -6.46
N PRO A 268 -20.09 8.37 -6.83
CA PRO A 268 -21.04 8.93 -5.90
C PRO A 268 -21.76 7.78 -5.18
N GLY A 269 -21.18 7.31 -4.05
CA GLY A 269 -21.70 6.14 -3.33
C GLY A 269 -22.96 6.41 -2.51
N LEU A 270 -23.20 7.69 -2.12
CA LEU A 270 -24.33 8.08 -1.32
C LEU A 270 -24.86 9.44 -1.76
N ILE A 271 -26.17 9.57 -1.98
CA ILE A 271 -26.83 10.83 -2.24
C ILE A 271 -28.10 10.96 -1.40
N VAL A 272 -28.30 12.11 -0.80
CA VAL A 272 -29.49 12.44 0.00
C VAL A 272 -29.90 13.89 -0.25
N GLY A 273 -31.21 14.15 -0.40
CA GLY A 273 -31.67 15.50 -0.70
C GLY A 273 -33.16 15.74 -0.42
N GLY A 274 -33.53 17.00 -0.28
CA GLY A 274 -34.88 17.45 0.00
C GLY A 274 -34.92 18.89 0.51
N THR A 275 -35.84 19.20 1.42
CA THR A 275 -35.83 20.46 2.16
C THR A 275 -34.69 20.53 3.13
N GLU A 276 -34.43 19.40 3.82
CA GLU A 276 -33.28 19.20 4.72
C GLU A 276 -32.60 17.90 4.38
N SER A 277 -31.28 17.85 4.46
CA SER A 277 -30.48 16.64 4.27
C SER A 277 -29.26 16.64 5.17
N HIS A 278 -28.96 15.49 5.74
CA HIS A 278 -27.81 15.27 6.62
C HIS A 278 -27.13 13.94 6.31
N ILE A 279 -25.79 13.92 6.36
CA ILE A 279 -24.96 12.71 6.35
C ILE A 279 -24.14 12.74 7.64
N GLY A 280 -24.32 11.73 8.50
CA GLY A 280 -23.56 11.53 9.73
C GLY A 280 -22.13 11.02 9.48
N GLU A 281 -21.33 10.95 10.53
CA GLU A 281 -19.95 10.44 10.48
C GLU A 281 -19.91 8.93 10.15
N ASP A 282 -20.91 8.18 10.62
CA ASP A 282 -21.14 6.75 10.40
C ASP A 282 -21.73 6.42 9.01
N ALA A 283 -21.76 7.40 8.09
CA ALA A 283 -22.37 7.32 6.77
C ALA A 283 -23.89 7.11 6.76
N ASN A 284 -24.59 7.16 7.90
CA ASN A 284 -26.04 7.23 7.94
C ASN A 284 -26.53 8.56 7.35
N ALA A 285 -27.53 8.49 6.48
CA ALA A 285 -28.10 9.65 5.81
C ALA A 285 -29.58 9.80 6.12
N THR A 286 -30.00 11.03 6.39
CA THR A 286 -31.40 11.38 6.61
C THR A 286 -31.82 12.56 5.76
N ALA A 287 -33.06 12.55 5.29
CA ALA A 287 -33.66 13.67 4.58
C ALA A 287 -35.10 13.88 4.97
N PHE A 288 -35.54 15.15 4.91
CA PHE A 288 -36.92 15.55 4.98
C PHE A 288 -37.26 16.37 3.72
N GLY A 289 -38.43 16.11 3.12
CA GLY A 289 -38.90 16.87 1.98
C GLY A 289 -40.35 16.56 1.65
N LYS A 290 -40.96 17.41 0.80
CA LYS A 290 -42.30 17.25 0.26
C LYS A 290 -42.26 17.34 -1.25
N ALA A 291 -43.01 16.51 -1.96
CA ALA A 291 -43.03 16.49 -3.43
C ALA A 291 -43.45 17.82 -4.08
N ASN A 292 -44.20 18.66 -3.34
CA ASN A 292 -44.66 19.97 -3.81
C ASN A 292 -43.75 21.14 -3.33
N VAL A 293 -42.53 20.87 -2.91
CA VAL A 293 -41.55 21.88 -2.51
C VAL A 293 -40.23 21.70 -3.35
N ILE A 294 -39.70 22.77 -3.88
CA ILE A 294 -38.39 22.79 -4.57
C ILE A 294 -37.32 22.42 -3.54
N ALA A 295 -36.51 21.40 -3.86
CA ALA A 295 -35.47 20.91 -2.96
C ALA A 295 -34.44 21.99 -2.60
N GLN A 296 -34.21 22.18 -1.31
CA GLN A 296 -33.31 23.18 -0.78
C GLN A 296 -31.88 22.67 -0.63
N THR A 297 -31.70 21.39 -0.28
CA THR A 297 -30.38 20.82 -0.03
C THR A 297 -30.21 19.47 -0.71
N VAL A 298 -28.98 19.20 -1.17
CA VAL A 298 -28.50 17.86 -1.53
C VAL A 298 -27.10 17.69 -0.98
N LYS A 299 -26.82 16.51 -0.44
CA LYS A 299 -25.47 16.08 -0.10
C LYS A 299 -25.12 14.80 -0.83
N VAL A 300 -23.91 14.73 -1.37
CA VAL A 300 -23.37 13.54 -2.03
C VAL A 300 -22.02 13.23 -1.41
N LYS A 301 -21.77 11.96 -1.10
CA LYS A 301 -20.49 11.45 -0.63
C LYS A 301 -19.98 10.40 -1.60
N GLY A 302 -18.69 10.50 -1.97
CA GLY A 302 -18.10 9.59 -2.93
C GLY A 302 -16.62 9.35 -2.69
N ASP A 303 -16.05 8.42 -3.47
CA ASP A 303 -14.62 8.18 -3.55
C ASP A 303 -14.04 8.66 -4.90
N LEU A 304 -12.73 8.88 -4.93
CA LEU A 304 -11.96 9.22 -6.13
C LEU A 304 -10.65 8.46 -6.09
N ARG A 305 -10.38 7.69 -7.16
CA ARG A 305 -9.16 6.89 -7.30
C ARG A 305 -8.45 7.28 -8.59
N ALA A 306 -7.20 7.68 -8.47
CA ALA A 306 -6.34 8.09 -9.59
C ALA A 306 -5.04 7.30 -9.59
N LEU A 307 -4.44 7.10 -10.77
CA LEU A 307 -3.22 6.32 -10.93
C LEU A 307 -1.94 7.12 -10.70
N SER A 308 -1.99 8.45 -10.84
CA SER A 308 -0.84 9.32 -10.61
C SER A 308 -1.23 10.61 -9.89
N PRO A 309 -0.27 11.32 -9.26
CA PRO A 309 -0.50 12.63 -8.66
C PRO A 309 -1.05 13.66 -9.65
N GLU A 310 -0.57 13.64 -10.91
CA GLU A 310 -1.02 14.53 -11.98
C GLU A 310 -2.47 14.25 -12.35
N GLN A 311 -2.83 12.96 -12.50
CA GLN A 311 -4.21 12.55 -12.78
C GLN A 311 -5.14 12.93 -11.63
N LEU A 312 -4.71 12.77 -10.38
CA LEU A 312 -5.46 13.18 -9.19
C LEU A 312 -5.68 14.69 -9.18
N SER A 313 -4.64 15.47 -9.47
CA SER A 313 -4.71 16.92 -9.55
C SER A 313 -5.65 17.40 -10.67
N LEU A 314 -5.57 16.78 -11.86
CA LEU A 314 -6.46 17.05 -12.97
C LEU A 314 -7.92 16.75 -12.62
N ALA A 315 -8.19 15.59 -12.01
CA ALA A 315 -9.54 15.21 -11.60
C ALA A 315 -10.12 16.20 -10.58
N LYS A 316 -9.36 16.52 -9.53
CA LYS A 316 -9.78 17.50 -8.51
C LYS A 316 -10.07 18.88 -9.10
N SER A 317 -9.16 19.42 -9.91
CA SER A 317 -9.34 20.75 -10.53
C SER A 317 -10.54 20.78 -11.47
N THR A 318 -10.74 19.73 -12.27
CA THR A 318 -11.90 19.60 -13.16
C THR A 318 -13.21 19.55 -12.36
N MET A 319 -13.28 18.73 -11.32
CA MET A 319 -14.48 18.62 -10.46
C MET A 319 -14.78 19.95 -9.76
N LEU A 320 -13.78 20.64 -9.25
CA LEU A 320 -13.95 21.97 -8.64
C LEU A 320 -14.45 23.01 -9.67
N ALA A 321 -13.89 23.06 -10.87
CA ALA A 321 -14.30 23.99 -11.92
C ALA A 321 -15.77 23.75 -12.33
N ILE A 322 -16.22 22.51 -12.42
CA ILE A 322 -17.62 22.16 -12.73
C ILE A 322 -18.54 22.60 -11.58
N THR A 323 -18.12 22.42 -10.34
CA THR A 323 -18.90 22.77 -9.14
C THR A 323 -19.07 24.29 -8.98
N GLN A 324 -18.14 25.09 -9.51
CA GLN A 324 -18.23 26.56 -9.48
C GLN A 324 -19.24 27.14 -10.50
N GLN A 325 -19.67 26.36 -11.48
CA GLN A 325 -20.64 26.78 -12.50
C GLN A 325 -22.04 26.34 -12.08
N ASN A 326 -22.76 27.23 -11.39
CA ASN A 326 -24.06 26.89 -10.80
C ASN A 326 -25.23 27.27 -11.71
N LEU A 327 -26.32 26.49 -11.65
CA LEU A 327 -27.63 26.89 -12.15
C LEU A 327 -28.17 28.10 -11.39
N ALA A 328 -29.15 28.78 -11.99
CA ALA A 328 -29.75 29.97 -11.38
C ALA A 328 -30.23 29.71 -9.93
N LEU A 329 -29.84 30.57 -9.01
CA LEU A 329 -30.24 30.53 -7.59
C LEU A 329 -29.87 29.22 -6.88
N THR A 330 -28.84 28.56 -7.34
CA THR A 330 -28.21 27.43 -6.65
C THR A 330 -26.77 27.78 -6.25
N SER A 331 -26.21 27.01 -5.34
CA SER A 331 -24.79 27.03 -5.01
C SER A 331 -24.32 25.64 -4.67
N ALA A 332 -23.04 25.37 -4.94
CA ALA A 332 -22.45 24.07 -4.62
C ALA A 332 -21.04 24.25 -4.03
N GLU A 333 -20.71 23.37 -3.11
CA GLU A 333 -19.38 23.27 -2.49
C GLU A 333 -18.89 21.83 -2.61
N LEU A 334 -17.66 21.65 -3.04
CA LEU A 334 -17.00 20.36 -3.14
C LEU A 334 -15.76 20.34 -2.24
N VAL A 335 -15.70 19.39 -1.32
CA VAL A 335 -14.60 19.18 -0.38
C VAL A 335 -13.99 17.83 -0.62
N PHE A 336 -12.65 17.78 -0.74
CA PHE A 336 -11.87 16.54 -0.77
C PHE A 336 -11.23 16.31 0.60
N ASN A 337 -11.32 15.09 1.10
CA ASN A 337 -10.63 14.70 2.33
C ASN A 337 -9.27 14.09 2.01
N GLU A 338 -8.36 14.12 2.98
CA GLU A 338 -7.09 13.40 2.90
C GLU A 338 -7.33 11.89 2.77
N GLY A 339 -6.44 11.21 2.07
CA GLY A 339 -6.46 9.77 1.85
C GLY A 339 -5.14 9.30 1.27
N TYR A 340 -5.11 8.08 0.78
CA TYR A 340 -3.92 7.47 0.22
C TYR A 340 -3.53 8.13 -1.11
N PRO A 341 -2.28 8.57 -1.28
CA PRO A 341 -1.79 9.09 -2.55
C PRO A 341 -1.70 7.98 -3.60
N PRO A 342 -1.68 8.30 -4.89
CA PRO A 342 -1.40 7.30 -5.92
C PRO A 342 0.09 6.97 -5.98
N LEU A 343 0.41 5.68 -6.18
CA LEU A 343 1.74 5.20 -6.56
C LEU A 343 1.74 4.97 -8.08
N ALA A 344 2.35 5.88 -8.83
CA ALA A 344 2.42 5.77 -10.28
C ALA A 344 3.43 4.68 -10.73
N PRO A 345 3.20 4.00 -11.88
CA PRO A 345 4.14 2.99 -12.43
C PRO A 345 5.34 3.68 -13.10
N THR A 346 6.28 4.17 -12.30
CA THR A 346 7.48 4.85 -12.77
C THR A 346 8.41 3.92 -13.54
N GLU A 347 9.37 4.46 -14.29
CA GLU A 347 10.42 3.66 -14.94
C GLU A 347 11.29 2.91 -13.92
N GLY A 348 11.53 3.51 -12.74
CA GLY A 348 12.20 2.84 -11.64
C GLY A 348 11.43 1.60 -11.14
N ASN A 349 10.12 1.72 -10.96
CA ASN A 349 9.26 0.61 -10.55
C ASN A 349 9.27 -0.53 -11.59
N LYS A 350 9.25 -0.18 -12.89
CA LYS A 350 9.35 -1.16 -13.99
C LYS A 350 10.70 -1.87 -14.03
N LYS A 351 11.80 -1.16 -13.79
CA LYS A 351 13.14 -1.76 -13.68
C LYS A 351 13.20 -2.76 -12.52
N LEU A 352 12.60 -2.41 -11.38
CA LEU A 352 12.54 -3.27 -10.21
C LEU A 352 11.71 -4.54 -10.46
N LEU A 353 10.56 -4.41 -11.12
CA LEU A 353 9.76 -5.54 -11.57
C LEU A 353 10.50 -6.45 -12.55
N ALA A 354 11.22 -5.87 -13.51
CA ALA A 354 12.00 -6.66 -14.47
C ALA A 354 13.08 -7.50 -13.78
N LEU A 355 13.78 -6.93 -12.78
CA LEU A 355 14.74 -7.67 -11.97
C LEU A 355 14.06 -8.76 -11.12
N PHE A 356 12.90 -8.46 -10.51
CA PHE A 356 12.12 -9.42 -9.73
C PHE A 356 11.64 -10.60 -10.60
N ASN A 357 11.17 -10.31 -11.82
CA ASN A 357 10.81 -11.33 -12.79
C ASN A 357 12.03 -12.21 -13.20
N GLN A 358 13.18 -11.61 -13.44
CA GLN A 358 14.41 -12.36 -13.73
C GLN A 358 14.77 -13.31 -12.59
N ILE A 359 14.76 -12.84 -11.34
CA ILE A 359 15.00 -13.66 -10.15
C ILE A 359 14.01 -14.82 -10.06
N SER A 360 12.72 -14.55 -10.29
CA SER A 360 11.68 -15.56 -10.26
C SER A 360 11.92 -16.68 -11.30
N LEU A 361 12.30 -16.31 -12.52
CA LEU A 361 12.65 -17.26 -13.58
C LEU A 361 13.88 -18.11 -13.23
N GLU A 362 14.93 -17.50 -12.71
CA GLU A 362 16.17 -18.19 -12.30
C GLU A 362 15.93 -19.18 -11.16
N LEU A 363 15.00 -18.84 -10.24
CA LEU A 363 14.58 -19.73 -9.16
C LEU A 363 13.58 -20.83 -9.61
N GLY A 364 13.12 -20.79 -10.85
CA GLY A 364 12.14 -21.75 -11.38
C GLY A 364 10.69 -21.51 -10.97
N TYR A 365 10.37 -20.31 -10.47
CA TYR A 365 9.02 -19.96 -10.01
C TYR A 365 8.12 -19.36 -11.12
N GLY A 366 8.65 -19.24 -12.34
CA GLY A 366 7.93 -18.71 -13.49
C GLY A 366 8.00 -17.18 -13.61
N THR A 367 7.26 -16.66 -14.60
CA THR A 367 7.22 -15.22 -14.90
C THR A 367 6.43 -14.45 -13.86
N VAL A 368 6.84 -13.18 -13.65
CA VAL A 368 6.11 -12.21 -12.83
C VAL A 368 5.81 -10.97 -13.67
N GLU A 369 4.54 -10.58 -13.70
CA GLU A 369 4.03 -9.42 -14.40
C GLU A 369 3.49 -8.36 -13.43
N ALA A 370 3.19 -7.15 -13.95
CA ALA A 370 2.57 -6.11 -13.13
C ALA A 370 1.10 -6.43 -12.86
N VAL A 371 0.67 -6.28 -11.61
CA VAL A 371 -0.75 -6.28 -11.25
C VAL A 371 -1.48 -5.17 -12.02
N ASN A 372 -2.67 -5.49 -12.54
CA ASN A 372 -3.53 -4.43 -13.08
C ASN A 372 -3.86 -3.42 -11.96
N PRO A 373 -3.61 -2.10 -12.13
CA PRO A 373 -3.84 -1.12 -11.05
C PRO A 373 -5.28 -1.06 -10.54
N ARG A 374 -6.24 -1.63 -11.26
CA ARG A 374 -7.62 -1.75 -10.79
C ARG A 374 -7.82 -2.85 -9.75
N ASN A 375 -6.93 -3.83 -9.72
CA ASN A 375 -6.94 -4.95 -8.77
C ASN A 375 -6.05 -4.68 -7.55
N ALA A 376 -5.13 -3.69 -7.64
CA ALA A 376 -4.34 -3.26 -6.50
C ALA A 376 -5.12 -2.23 -5.66
N GLY A 377 -5.44 -2.56 -4.41
CA GLY A 377 -6.00 -1.63 -3.44
C GLY A 377 -5.03 -0.47 -3.11
N ALA A 378 -5.47 0.50 -2.33
CA ALA A 378 -4.56 1.46 -1.72
C ALA A 378 -3.82 0.76 -0.57
N ALA A 379 -2.53 1.04 -0.40
CA ALA A 379 -1.71 0.53 0.70
C ALA A 379 -0.62 1.53 1.08
N ASP A 380 0.00 1.32 2.21
CA ASP A 380 0.95 2.24 2.83
C ASP A 380 2.17 2.57 1.94
N ILE A 381 2.59 1.67 1.06
CA ILE A 381 3.66 1.96 0.09
C ILE A 381 3.35 3.18 -0.79
N SER A 382 2.07 3.52 -0.98
CA SER A 382 1.66 4.70 -1.74
C SER A 382 2.22 6.01 -1.18
N PHE A 383 2.51 6.08 0.12
CA PHE A 383 3.13 7.25 0.75
C PHE A 383 4.61 7.43 0.40
N THR A 384 5.22 6.48 -0.31
CA THR A 384 6.59 6.62 -0.84
C THR A 384 6.62 7.34 -2.20
N SER A 385 5.45 7.55 -2.81
CA SER A 385 5.31 8.18 -4.13
C SER A 385 5.99 9.56 -4.18
N GLY A 386 6.87 9.75 -5.16
CA GLY A 386 7.64 10.98 -5.33
C GLY A 386 8.81 11.18 -4.36
N HIS A 387 9.07 10.21 -3.47
CA HIS A 387 10.18 10.26 -2.51
C HIS A 387 11.28 9.26 -2.82
N VAL A 388 10.96 8.09 -3.37
CA VAL A 388 11.92 7.04 -3.73
C VAL A 388 12.14 6.98 -5.24
N LEU A 389 13.29 6.43 -5.66
CA LEU A 389 13.61 6.21 -7.07
C LEU A 389 12.79 5.08 -7.67
N MET A 390 12.51 4.05 -6.87
CA MET A 390 11.76 2.86 -7.30
C MET A 390 11.00 2.22 -6.14
N ALA A 391 9.85 1.64 -6.44
CA ALA A 391 8.99 0.95 -5.47
C ALA A 391 8.38 -0.31 -6.08
N ILE A 392 8.26 -1.35 -5.27
CA ILE A 392 7.54 -2.60 -5.59
C ILE A 392 6.83 -3.11 -4.34
N ASP A 393 5.66 -3.70 -4.52
CA ASP A 393 4.85 -4.25 -3.44
C ASP A 393 4.23 -5.60 -3.85
N GLY A 394 3.56 -6.27 -2.92
CA GLY A 394 3.02 -7.61 -3.18
C GLY A 394 4.07 -8.71 -3.03
N LEU A 395 5.06 -8.51 -2.16
CA LEU A 395 6.11 -9.48 -1.87
C LEU A 395 5.83 -10.28 -0.59
N GLY A 396 4.60 -10.18 -0.05
CA GLY A 396 4.16 -10.87 1.15
C GLY A 396 3.67 -12.30 0.91
N LEU A 397 2.97 -12.85 1.90
CA LEU A 397 2.36 -14.16 1.82
C LEU A 397 1.05 -14.06 1.04
N MET A 398 0.95 -14.78 -0.04
CA MET A 398 -0.21 -14.74 -0.93
C MET A 398 -1.25 -15.79 -0.57
N GLY A 399 -2.49 -15.54 -0.99
CA GLY A 399 -3.61 -16.45 -0.73
C GLY A 399 -4.91 -15.89 -1.28
N ASP A 400 -6.02 -16.26 -0.70
CA ASP A 400 -7.36 -15.86 -1.11
C ASP A 400 -8.20 -15.39 0.09
N GLY A 401 -9.27 -14.64 -0.20
CA GLY A 401 -10.28 -14.29 0.78
C GLY A 401 -9.90 -13.21 1.77
N GLY A 402 -8.88 -12.42 1.50
CA GLY A 402 -8.49 -11.26 2.32
C GLY A 402 -9.69 -10.40 2.71
N HIS A 403 -9.69 -9.80 3.92
CA HIS A 403 -10.79 -9.04 4.52
C HIS A 403 -12.09 -9.85 4.77
N THR A 404 -12.05 -11.17 4.65
CA THR A 404 -13.21 -12.03 4.96
C THR A 404 -12.84 -13.16 5.92
N ILE A 405 -13.84 -13.81 6.50
CA ILE A 405 -13.64 -15.01 7.34
C ILE A 405 -13.11 -16.22 6.56
N HIS A 406 -12.85 -16.09 5.25
CA HIS A 406 -12.30 -17.10 4.38
C HIS A 406 -10.83 -16.87 4.05
N GLU A 407 -10.19 -15.89 4.67
CA GLU A 407 -8.78 -15.57 4.43
C GLU A 407 -7.89 -16.78 4.63
N THR A 408 -7.22 -17.18 3.55
CA THR A 408 -6.45 -18.43 3.44
C THR A 408 -5.16 -18.16 2.69
N ALA A 409 -4.03 -18.52 3.27
CA ALA A 409 -2.70 -18.39 2.67
C ALA A 409 -2.30 -19.63 1.86
N ASP A 410 -1.62 -19.41 0.74
CA ASP A 410 -0.87 -20.42 0.02
C ASP A 410 0.57 -20.49 0.53
N MET A 411 0.87 -21.43 1.39
CA MET A 411 2.18 -21.57 2.05
C MET A 411 3.34 -21.90 1.10
N ARG A 412 3.06 -22.21 -0.16
CA ARG A 412 4.11 -22.36 -1.19
C ARG A 412 4.74 -20.98 -1.50
N THR A 413 3.95 -19.92 -1.45
CA THR A 413 4.42 -18.55 -1.71
C THR A 413 5.28 -18.01 -0.57
N PHE A 414 5.21 -18.57 0.63
CA PHE A 414 5.93 -18.11 1.81
C PHE A 414 7.46 -18.16 1.63
N GLU A 415 7.99 -19.32 1.29
CA GLU A 415 9.41 -19.48 1.00
C GLU A 415 9.81 -18.82 -0.32
N GLN A 416 8.97 -18.91 -1.35
CA GLN A 416 9.23 -18.31 -2.65
C GLN A 416 9.46 -16.81 -2.54
N ASN A 417 8.60 -16.09 -1.81
CA ASN A 417 8.71 -14.65 -1.68
C ASN A 417 9.84 -14.23 -0.73
N MET A 418 10.18 -15.02 0.29
CA MET A 418 11.43 -14.81 1.04
C MET A 418 12.66 -14.85 0.13
N LYS A 419 12.77 -15.88 -0.72
CA LYS A 419 13.90 -16.04 -1.66
C LYS A 419 13.95 -14.92 -2.69
N ARG A 420 12.80 -14.60 -3.32
CA ARG A 420 12.70 -13.52 -4.30
C ARG A 420 13.07 -12.16 -3.71
N ALA A 421 12.51 -11.80 -2.55
CA ALA A 421 12.74 -10.51 -1.91
C ALA A 421 14.20 -10.35 -1.44
N ALA A 422 14.80 -11.41 -0.86
CA ALA A 422 16.18 -11.36 -0.42
C ALA A 422 17.15 -11.19 -1.60
N LEU A 423 16.97 -11.93 -2.69
CA LEU A 423 17.80 -11.77 -3.89
C LEU A 423 17.56 -10.42 -4.58
N LEU A 424 16.31 -9.91 -4.58
CA LEU A 424 15.99 -8.59 -5.10
C LEU A 424 16.80 -7.52 -4.38
N MET A 425 16.73 -7.49 -3.05
CA MET A 425 17.48 -6.53 -2.25
C MET A 425 19.00 -6.67 -2.46
N TYR A 426 19.50 -7.90 -2.44
CA TYR A 426 20.93 -8.17 -2.66
C TYR A 426 21.41 -7.67 -4.02
N ARG A 427 20.69 -7.98 -5.09
CA ARG A 427 21.07 -7.59 -6.45
C ARG A 427 20.94 -6.08 -6.67
N VAL A 428 19.92 -5.44 -6.13
CA VAL A 428 19.78 -3.97 -6.19
C VAL A 428 20.95 -3.31 -5.48
N ALA A 429 21.33 -3.79 -4.29
CA ALA A 429 22.44 -3.22 -3.52
C ALA A 429 23.81 -3.38 -4.17
N ASN A 430 23.98 -4.38 -5.04
CA ASN A 430 25.25 -4.66 -5.72
C ASN A 430 25.27 -4.26 -7.21
N SER A 431 24.21 -3.59 -7.69
CA SER A 431 24.09 -3.12 -9.09
C SER A 431 24.27 -1.61 -9.15
N SER A 432 25.44 -1.14 -9.61
CA SER A 432 25.72 0.29 -9.80
C SER A 432 24.76 0.96 -10.80
N ASN A 433 24.20 0.21 -11.75
CA ASN A 433 23.41 0.74 -12.87
C ASN A 433 21.89 0.88 -12.55
N LEU A 434 21.41 0.38 -11.42
CA LEU A 434 19.97 0.40 -11.10
C LEU A 434 19.55 1.68 -10.37
N ILE A 435 20.47 2.28 -9.62
CA ILE A 435 20.19 3.41 -8.70
C ILE A 435 20.71 4.75 -9.22
N GLU A 436 21.51 4.72 -10.30
CA GLU A 436 21.89 5.95 -10.98
C GLU A 436 20.66 6.53 -11.71
N PRO A 437 20.38 7.87 -11.52
CA PRO A 437 19.21 8.54 -12.08
C PRO A 437 19.20 8.58 -13.61
#